data_2af766bb928ce960b6389a9c3ab2c895
#
_entry.id   2af766bb928ce960b6389a9c3ab2c895
#
_cell.length_a   1.000
_cell.length_b   1.000
_cell.length_c   1.000
_cell.angle_alpha   90.00
_cell.angle_beta   90.00
_cell.angle_gamma   90.00
#
_symmetry.space_group_name_H-M   'P 1'
#
loop_
_entity.id
_entity.type
_entity.pdbx_description
1 polymer ?
#
loop_
_entity_poly.entity_id
_entity_poly.type
_entity_poly.pdbx_seq_one_letter_code
_entity_poly.pdbx_strand_id
1 'polypeptide(L)'
;MTTLTIGSRFKGPPESGNGGYVCGLIATSLQADIKVRLVAPPPLDTPLELAPDGEGQWVLSSAAGPVARALAGRIQLDVPSPPQYVQAVWASQHYPGFREHAFPDC
;
A
#
# COMPACT_ATOMS: atom_id res chain seq x y z
N MET A 1 6.05 10.55 -16.75
CA MET A 1 4.82 9.76 -16.56
C MET A 1 5.19 8.28 -16.58
N THR A 2 4.70 7.55 -15.63
CA THR A 2 5.02 6.13 -15.47
C THR A 2 3.72 5.34 -15.40
N THR A 3 3.66 4.24 -16.14
CA THR A 3 2.51 3.33 -16.09
C THR A 3 2.78 2.21 -15.08
N LEU A 4 1.85 1.99 -14.17
CA LEU A 4 1.90 0.95 -13.15
C LEU A 4 0.70 0.01 -13.30
N THR A 5 0.88 -1.23 -12.92
CA THR A 5 -0.22 -2.21 -12.86
C THR A 5 -0.14 -2.98 -11.55
N ILE A 6 -1.26 -3.09 -10.86
CA ILE A 6 -1.38 -3.86 -9.62
C ILE A 6 -1.93 -5.22 -9.99
N GLY A 7 -1.08 -6.25 -9.96
CA GLY A 7 -1.51 -7.61 -10.25
C GLY A 7 -2.53 -8.12 -9.23
N SER A 8 -3.48 -8.93 -9.67
CA SER A 8 -4.56 -9.47 -8.84
C SER A 8 -4.07 -10.29 -7.63
N ARG A 9 -2.86 -10.85 -7.69
CA ARG A 9 -2.25 -11.53 -6.53
C ARG A 9 -1.95 -10.59 -5.35
N PHE A 10 -1.90 -9.28 -5.59
CA PHE A 10 -1.61 -8.25 -4.59
C PHE A 10 -2.87 -7.51 -4.13
N LYS A 11 -3.98 -8.20 -4.13
CA LYS A 11 -5.24 -7.65 -3.62
C LYS A 11 -5.25 -7.58 -2.09
N GLY A 12 -5.98 -6.61 -1.59
CA GLY A 12 -6.40 -6.54 -0.20
C GLY A 12 -7.88 -6.94 -0.12
N PRO A 13 -8.83 -6.01 -0.31
CA PRO A 13 -10.22 -6.37 -0.60
C PRO A 13 -10.30 -7.15 -1.93
N PRO A 14 -11.37 -7.94 -2.17
CA PRO A 14 -11.44 -8.84 -3.32
C PRO A 14 -11.21 -8.21 -4.70
N GLU A 15 -11.54 -6.92 -4.86
CA GLU A 15 -11.51 -6.24 -6.15
C GLU A 15 -10.56 -5.04 -6.19
N SER A 16 -9.74 -4.85 -5.18
CA SER A 16 -8.81 -3.72 -5.11
C SER A 16 -7.44 -4.11 -4.57
N GLY A 17 -6.44 -3.32 -4.91
CA GLY A 17 -5.06 -3.53 -4.48
C GLY A 17 -4.88 -3.39 -2.97
N ASN A 18 -3.97 -4.19 -2.41
CA ASN A 18 -3.53 -4.02 -1.03
C ASN A 18 -2.89 -2.63 -0.86
N GLY A 19 -3.35 -1.87 0.13
CA GLY A 19 -2.94 -0.48 0.32
C GLY A 19 -1.43 -0.33 0.54
N GLY A 20 -0.84 -1.16 1.38
CA GLY A 20 0.61 -1.12 1.63
C GLY A 20 1.43 -1.47 0.38
N TYR A 21 1.00 -2.46 -0.38
CA TYR A 21 1.66 -2.81 -1.64
C TYR A 21 1.60 -1.66 -2.65
N VAL A 22 0.45 -1.03 -2.82
CA VAL A 22 0.28 0.12 -3.73
C VAL A 22 1.17 1.28 -3.33
N CYS A 23 1.22 1.62 -2.05
CA CYS A 23 2.11 2.66 -1.53
C CYS A 23 3.58 2.34 -1.81
N GLY A 24 4.00 1.09 -1.59
CA GLY A 24 5.36 0.63 -1.89
C GLY A 24 5.69 0.68 -3.37
N LEU A 25 4.74 0.31 -4.22
CA LEU A 25 4.91 0.37 -5.69
C LEU A 25 5.14 1.81 -6.17
N ILE A 26 4.38 2.76 -5.64
CA ILE A 26 4.57 4.19 -5.94
C ILE A 26 5.95 4.67 -5.45
N ALA A 27 6.31 4.36 -4.20
CA ALA A 27 7.59 4.75 -3.62
C ALA A 27 8.78 4.21 -4.43
N THR A 28 8.72 2.94 -4.81
CA THR A 28 9.75 2.31 -5.63
C THR A 28 9.86 2.96 -7.00
N SER A 29 8.74 3.29 -7.62
CA SER A 29 8.71 3.95 -8.93
C SER A 29 9.28 5.35 -8.90
N LEU A 30 9.09 6.08 -7.80
CA LEU A 30 9.63 7.42 -7.60
C LEU A 30 11.05 7.42 -7.01
N GLN A 31 11.51 6.28 -6.50
CA GLN A 31 12.81 6.15 -5.81
C GLN A 31 12.99 7.18 -4.69
N ALA A 32 11.93 7.39 -3.92
CA ALA A 32 11.88 8.43 -2.89
C ALA A 32 11.08 7.99 -1.67
N ASP A 33 11.41 8.61 -0.54
CA ASP A 33 10.58 8.53 0.66
C ASP A 33 9.34 9.38 0.45
N ILE A 34 8.18 8.76 0.50
CA ILE A 34 6.92 9.42 0.19
C ILE A 34 5.85 9.13 1.24
N LYS A 35 4.94 10.06 1.35
CA LYS A 35 3.67 9.90 2.06
C LYS A 35 2.56 9.72 1.02
N VAL A 36 1.86 8.61 1.09
CA VAL A 36 0.78 8.29 0.14
C VAL A 36 -0.57 8.33 0.83
N ARG A 37 -1.52 8.96 0.16
CA ARG A 37 -2.94 8.90 0.54
C ARG A 37 -3.72 8.21 -0.57
N LEU A 38 -4.36 7.10 -0.24
CA LEU A 38 -5.32 6.46 -1.14
C LEU A 38 -6.62 7.25 -1.11
N VAL A 39 -7.13 7.60 -2.28
CA VAL A 39 -8.36 8.41 -2.43
C VAL A 39 -9.50 7.61 -3.06
N ALA A 40 -9.18 6.48 -3.68
CA ALA A 40 -10.13 5.53 -4.24
C ALA A 40 -9.55 4.12 -4.18
N PRO A 41 -10.37 3.07 -4.22
CA PRO A 41 -9.88 1.68 -4.28
C PRO A 41 -8.99 1.48 -5.52
N PRO A 42 -7.73 1.03 -5.34
CA PRO A 42 -6.84 0.80 -6.48
C PRO A 42 -7.33 -0.38 -7.32
N PRO A 43 -7.66 -0.19 -8.61
CA PRO A 43 -8.12 -1.28 -9.46
C PRO A 43 -7.00 -2.29 -9.75
N LEU A 44 -7.38 -3.56 -9.90
CA LEU A 44 -6.46 -4.65 -10.24
C LEU A 44 -6.34 -4.83 -11.75
N ASP A 45 -5.18 -5.33 -12.19
CA ASP A 45 -4.90 -5.72 -13.58
C ASP A 45 -5.24 -4.63 -14.61
N THR A 46 -5.17 -3.38 -14.18
CA THR A 46 -5.55 -2.21 -14.98
C THR A 46 -4.35 -1.25 -15.06
N PRO A 47 -4.05 -0.68 -16.22
CA PRO A 47 -3.01 0.35 -16.31
C PRO A 47 -3.37 1.58 -15.49
N LEU A 48 -2.44 2.02 -14.65
CA LEU A 48 -2.55 3.23 -13.85
C LEU A 48 -1.42 4.17 -14.23
N GLU A 49 -1.69 5.46 -14.33
CA GLU A 49 -0.69 6.47 -14.68
C GLU A 49 -0.24 7.23 -13.44
N LEU A 50 1.08 7.21 -13.20
CA LEU A 50 1.71 7.99 -12.15
C LEU A 50 2.37 9.23 -12.79
N ALA A 51 1.90 10.41 -12.44
CA ALA A 51 2.39 11.67 -12.99
C ALA A 51 2.44 12.78 -11.95
N PRO A 52 3.36 13.75 -12.09
CA PRO A 52 3.35 14.94 -11.24
C PRO A 52 2.10 15.79 -11.50
N ASP A 53 1.57 16.40 -10.44
CA ASP A 53 0.40 17.28 -10.56
C ASP A 53 0.75 18.77 -10.84
N GLY A 54 2.03 19.10 -10.87
CA GLY A 54 2.52 20.47 -11.05
C GLY A 54 2.58 21.29 -9.77
N GLU A 55 2.13 20.75 -8.63
CA GLU A 55 2.11 21.41 -7.33
C GLU A 55 3.01 20.74 -6.29
N GLY A 56 3.95 19.94 -6.75
CA GLY A 56 4.91 19.23 -5.89
C GLY A 56 4.42 17.86 -5.38
N GLN A 57 3.31 17.37 -5.91
CA GLN A 57 2.80 16.04 -5.62
C GLN A 57 2.79 15.17 -6.88
N TRP A 58 2.63 13.87 -6.69
CA TRP A 58 2.35 12.91 -7.77
C TRP A 58 0.95 12.36 -7.59
N VAL A 59 0.30 12.06 -8.68
CA VAL A 59 -1.04 11.47 -8.70
C VAL A 59 -0.98 10.16 -9.46
N LEU A 60 -1.47 9.09 -8.84
CA LEU A 60 -1.76 7.83 -9.50
C LEU A 60 -3.21 7.85 -9.93
N SER A 61 -3.47 7.66 -11.21
CA SER A 61 -4.82 7.76 -11.79
C SER A 61 -5.18 6.53 -12.61
N SER A 62 -6.44 6.14 -12.54
CA SER A 62 -7.09 5.21 -13.49
C SER A 62 -7.89 6.00 -14.52
N ALA A 63 -8.52 5.29 -15.46
CA ALA A 63 -9.45 5.90 -16.40
C ALA A 63 -10.65 6.57 -15.70
N ALA A 64 -11.00 6.12 -14.49
CA ALA A 64 -12.09 6.68 -13.70
C ALA A 64 -11.70 7.91 -12.85
N GLY A 65 -10.40 8.20 -12.76
CA GLY A 65 -9.90 9.34 -11.98
C GLY A 65 -8.78 9.00 -11.01
N PRO A 66 -8.46 9.93 -10.10
CA PRO A 66 -7.37 9.73 -9.13
C PRO A 66 -7.61 8.55 -8.19
N VAL A 67 -6.57 7.78 -7.96
CA VAL A 67 -6.55 6.62 -7.06
C VAL A 67 -5.73 6.90 -5.81
N ALA A 68 -4.59 7.58 -5.98
CA ALA A 68 -3.70 7.93 -4.88
C ALA A 68 -2.98 9.25 -5.15
N ARG A 69 -2.62 9.92 -4.07
CA ARG A 69 -1.77 11.12 -4.09
C ARG A 69 -0.53 10.86 -3.26
N ALA A 70 0.62 11.25 -3.76
CA ALA A 70 1.90 11.07 -3.10
C ALA A 70 2.65 12.40 -3.02
N LEU A 71 3.29 12.63 -1.88
CA LEU A 71 4.17 13.77 -1.68
C LEU A 71 5.45 13.30 -0.97
N ALA A 72 6.51 14.08 -1.10
CA ALA A 72 7.75 13.82 -0.37
C ALA A 72 7.46 13.78 1.13
N GLY A 73 8.01 12.79 1.81
CA GLY A 73 7.82 12.60 3.24
C GLY A 73 9.03 11.92 3.85
N ARG A 74 9.07 11.90 5.17
CA ARG A 74 10.11 11.22 5.93
C ARG A 74 9.48 10.52 7.11
N ILE A 75 9.87 9.25 7.31
CA ILE A 75 9.42 8.50 8.47
C ILE A 75 10.27 8.93 9.67
N GLN A 76 9.58 9.36 10.73
CA GLN A 76 10.16 9.61 12.05
C GLN A 76 9.42 8.71 13.03
N LEU A 77 10.08 7.64 13.44
CA LEU A 77 9.47 6.62 14.28
C LEU A 77 10.46 6.16 15.35
N ASP A 78 10.02 6.23 16.61
CA ASP A 78 10.71 5.59 17.71
C ASP A 78 10.40 4.10 17.68
N VAL A 79 11.39 3.28 17.34
CA VAL A 79 11.22 1.83 17.26
C VAL A 79 11.25 1.25 18.67
N PRO A 80 10.17 0.61 19.16
CA PRO A 80 10.17 -0.02 20.46
C PRO A 80 11.11 -1.23 20.50
N SER A 81 11.56 -1.60 21.69
CA SER A 81 12.32 -2.84 21.86
C SER A 81 11.46 -4.03 21.44
N PRO A 82 12.02 -5.00 20.72
CA PRO A 82 11.26 -6.18 20.31
C PRO A 82 10.90 -7.06 21.51
N PRO A 83 9.78 -7.79 21.46
CA PRO A 83 9.48 -8.80 22.47
C PRO A 83 10.49 -9.95 22.41
N GLN A 84 10.57 -10.75 23.47
CA GLN A 84 11.33 -11.98 23.45
C GLN A 84 10.66 -12.99 22.51
N TYR A 85 11.45 -13.90 21.93
CA TYR A 85 10.95 -14.91 21.00
C TYR A 85 9.79 -15.75 21.57
N VAL A 86 9.90 -16.18 22.82
CA VAL A 86 8.84 -16.94 23.51
C VAL A 86 7.53 -16.17 23.59
N GLN A 87 7.60 -14.87 23.85
CA GLN A 87 6.41 -14.00 23.88
C GLN A 87 5.77 -13.87 22.50
N ALA A 88 6.58 -13.75 21.46
CA ALA A 88 6.10 -13.69 20.08
C ALA A 88 5.42 -15.00 19.65
N VAL A 89 6.00 -16.15 20.00
CA VAL A 89 5.41 -17.46 19.76
C VAL A 89 4.06 -17.61 20.47
N TRP A 90 3.99 -17.23 21.74
CA TRP A 90 2.74 -17.27 22.49
C TRP A 90 1.67 -16.39 21.87
N ALA A 91 2.02 -15.16 21.51
CA ALA A 91 1.09 -14.24 20.86
C ALA A 91 0.58 -14.76 19.52
N SER A 92 1.44 -15.41 18.72
CA SER A 92 1.05 -15.99 17.44
C SER A 92 0.01 -17.10 17.56
N GLN A 93 0.07 -17.87 18.65
CA GLN A 93 -0.90 -18.94 18.92
C GLN A 93 -2.29 -18.41 19.29
N HIS A 94 -2.41 -17.15 19.68
CA HIS A 94 -3.65 -16.50 20.10
C HIS A 94 -4.13 -15.46 19.08
N TYR A 95 -3.49 -15.39 17.91
CA TYR A 95 -3.86 -14.44 16.88
C TYR A 95 -5.17 -14.84 16.18
N PRO A 96 -6.24 -14.03 16.31
CA PRO A 96 -7.55 -14.38 15.76
C PRO A 96 -7.56 -14.53 14.22
N GLY A 97 -6.67 -13.82 13.52
CA GLY A 97 -6.57 -13.85 12.07
C GLY A 97 -6.18 -15.21 11.48
N PHE A 98 -5.59 -16.11 12.28
CA PHE A 98 -5.34 -17.49 11.86
C PHE A 98 -6.59 -18.38 11.87
N ARG A 99 -7.64 -17.93 12.53
CA ARG A 99 -8.92 -18.66 12.63
C ARG A 99 -9.97 -18.07 11.71
N GLU A 100 -10.04 -16.75 11.64
CA GLU A 100 -10.99 -16.01 10.85
C GLU A 100 -10.33 -14.71 10.38
N HIS A 101 -10.44 -14.41 9.10
CA HIS A 101 -9.87 -13.21 8.51
C HIS A 101 -10.93 -12.51 7.65
N ALA A 102 -11.11 -11.18 7.85
CA ALA A 102 -12.07 -10.38 7.10
C ALA A 102 -11.78 -10.35 5.59
N PHE A 103 -10.50 -10.47 5.22
CA PHE A 103 -10.04 -10.52 3.83
C PHE A 103 -9.22 -11.80 3.62
N PRO A 104 -9.85 -12.97 3.42
CA PRO A 104 -9.15 -14.25 3.43
C PRO A 104 -8.09 -14.38 2.33
N ASP A 105 -8.20 -13.61 1.26
CA ASP A 105 -7.27 -13.61 0.12
C ASP A 105 -6.24 -12.47 0.18
N CYS A 106 -6.26 -11.69 1.21
CA CYS A 106 -5.33 -10.57 1.40
C CYS A 106 -3.94 -11.04 1.81
#